data_ce367ad4f0824bec857e0e6bb6079265
#
_entry.id   ce367ad4f0824bec857e0e6bb6079265
#
_cell.length_a   1.000
_cell.length_b   1.000
_cell.length_c   1.000
_cell.angle_alpha   90.00
_cell.angle_beta   90.00
_cell.angle_gamma   90.00
#
_symmetry.space_group_name_H-M   'P 1'
#
loop_
_entity.id
_entity.type
_entity.pdbx_description
1 polymer ?
#
loop_
_entity_poly.entity_id
_entity_poly.type
_entity_poly.pdbx_seq_one_letter_code
_entity_poly.pdbx_strand_id
1 'polypeptide(L)'
;MVNTIIRKILILLFVAGTTGITKLEVASAKAPVDYVNPYMGNISHLLVPTYPIVHLPNSMLRVYPQRGDYTSDKIHGLPLIQISHRGSFAFNLSPFQGDASGLSRVINFEYDNEVTKPYHYQVDLCNQQLHVEFAPSHQSAIYHFDYKEDKTPYLILNAGNGELEVSGNVISGYQNMWNNLRVYIYMETDTEPMKTGTLQSDKWEEGKRKAKGDNTCVVVGWNAAPLSLNVRYGVSYISVEQAKRNLRREIKDFDLKKVTSAGRKIWNEELGKISVSGGTENDRFVFYTSLYRCLERPVNISEEGRYFCVYDNRIHEDGGYAYYTDD
;
A
#
# COMPACT_ATOMS: atom_id res chain seq x y z
N MET A 1 60.06 52.25 -1.79
CA MET A 1 60.08 51.12 -0.82
C MET A 1 58.67 50.84 -0.20
N VAL A 2 57.82 51.86 -0.09
CA VAL A 2 56.51 51.69 0.52
C VAL A 2 55.47 50.89 -0.39
N ASN A 3 55.58 51.03 -1.71
CA ASN A 3 54.64 50.35 -2.65
C ASN A 3 54.82 48.83 -2.82
N THR A 4 55.98 48.28 -2.42
CA THR A 4 56.24 46.84 -2.56
C THR A 4 55.82 46.09 -1.32
N ILE A 5 55.69 46.70 -0.20
CA ILE A 5 55.18 46.11 1.05
C ILE A 5 53.64 45.98 1.00
N ILE A 6 52.95 47.00 0.47
CA ILE A 6 51.49 47.01 0.34
C ILE A 6 51.00 45.92 -0.67
N ARG A 7 51.77 45.67 -1.76
CA ARG A 7 51.43 44.60 -2.68
C ARG A 7 51.61 43.19 -2.10
N LYS A 8 52.58 42.97 -1.21
CA LYS A 8 52.78 41.68 -0.55
C LYS A 8 51.75 41.40 0.54
N ILE A 9 51.25 42.42 1.22
CA ILE A 9 50.22 42.29 2.24
C ILE A 9 48.83 42.02 1.57
N LEU A 10 48.53 42.63 0.40
CA LEU A 10 47.31 42.37 -0.34
C LEU A 10 47.25 40.94 -0.95
N ILE A 11 48.41 40.39 -1.30
CA ILE A 11 48.46 39.00 -1.85
C ILE A 11 48.35 37.97 -0.72
N LEU A 12 48.80 38.25 0.52
CA LEU A 12 48.60 37.34 1.65
C LEU A 12 47.18 37.36 2.21
N LEU A 13 46.44 38.43 2.05
CA LEU A 13 45.02 38.50 2.43
C LEU A 13 44.07 37.80 1.43
N PHE A 14 44.51 37.61 0.18
CA PHE A 14 43.68 36.92 -0.85
C PHE A 14 43.87 35.41 -0.86
N VAL A 15 44.91 34.86 -0.24
CA VAL A 15 45.16 33.41 -0.12
C VAL A 15 44.56 32.82 1.16
N ALA A 16 44.23 33.64 2.16
CA ALA A 16 43.58 33.18 3.39
C ALA A 16 42.05 33.13 3.31
N GLY A 17 41.45 33.54 2.17
CA GLY A 17 39.99 33.63 2.00
C GLY A 17 39.33 32.46 1.30
N THR A 18 40.05 31.36 0.96
CA THR A 18 39.49 30.25 0.19
C THR A 18 39.42 28.91 0.93
N THR A 19 39.51 28.90 2.23
CA THR A 19 39.27 27.67 3.00
C THR A 19 38.06 27.83 3.89
N GLY A 20 36.97 27.17 3.46
CA GLY A 20 35.86 26.92 4.35
C GLY A 20 34.57 27.65 4.04
N ILE A 21 34.07 27.61 2.81
CA ILE A 21 32.64 27.59 2.63
C ILE A 21 32.22 26.16 2.97
N THR A 22 32.09 25.85 4.27
CA THR A 22 31.24 24.77 4.70
C THR A 22 29.85 25.13 4.16
N LYS A 23 29.38 24.39 3.12
CA LYS A 23 27.96 24.35 2.83
C LYS A 23 27.28 23.99 4.14
N LEU A 24 26.70 24.98 4.84
CA LEU A 24 25.64 24.67 5.78
C LEU A 24 24.57 23.97 4.92
N GLU A 25 24.52 22.65 5.00
CA GLU A 25 23.31 21.92 4.64
C GLU A 25 22.25 22.44 5.58
N VAL A 26 21.44 23.38 5.09
CA VAL A 26 20.20 23.75 5.74
C VAL A 26 19.40 22.48 5.72
N ALA A 27 19.34 21.77 6.85
CA ALA A 27 18.46 20.62 7.01
C ALA A 27 17.08 21.06 6.55
N SER A 28 16.62 20.51 5.45
CA SER A 28 15.29 20.81 4.91
C SER A 28 14.29 20.58 6.04
N ALA A 29 13.50 21.59 6.36
CA ALA A 29 12.49 21.47 7.40
C ALA A 29 11.58 20.27 7.07
N LYS A 30 11.36 19.38 8.04
CA LYS A 30 10.45 18.21 7.88
C LYS A 30 9.08 18.71 7.42
N ALA A 31 8.54 18.07 6.39
CA ALA A 31 7.18 18.32 5.96
C ALA A 31 6.17 17.69 6.96
N PRO A 32 4.92 18.15 7.04
CA PRO A 32 3.91 17.64 7.98
C PRO A 32 3.81 16.11 8.01
N VAL A 33 3.84 15.44 6.87
CA VAL A 33 3.75 13.98 6.78
C VAL A 33 4.97 13.26 7.37
N ASP A 34 6.12 13.91 7.48
CA ASP A 34 7.32 13.32 8.07
C ASP A 34 7.25 13.22 9.60
N TYR A 35 6.28 13.90 10.22
CA TYR A 35 5.93 13.76 11.63
C TYR A 35 4.88 12.70 11.91
N VAL A 36 4.31 12.05 10.89
CA VAL A 36 3.33 10.98 11.12
C VAL A 36 4.04 9.67 11.43
N ASN A 37 3.69 9.08 12.57
CA ASN A 37 4.13 7.75 12.96
C ASN A 37 2.93 6.79 13.02
N PRO A 38 2.67 5.97 11.99
CA PRO A 38 1.54 5.03 11.97
C PRO A 38 1.58 3.96 13.07
N TYR A 39 2.74 3.72 13.69
CA TYR A 39 2.86 2.77 14.81
C TYR A 39 2.43 3.36 16.16
N MET A 40 2.28 4.67 16.27
CA MET A 40 1.87 5.31 17.52
C MET A 40 0.46 4.88 17.91
N GLY A 41 0.32 4.28 19.10
CA GLY A 41 -0.94 3.78 19.63
C GLY A 41 -1.31 2.36 19.21
N ASN A 42 -0.43 1.63 18.51
CA ASN A 42 -0.70 0.25 18.07
C ASN A 42 -0.64 -0.79 19.18
N ILE A 43 -0.01 -0.47 20.31
CA ILE A 43 0.14 -1.39 21.45
C ILE A 43 -0.59 -0.80 22.64
N SER A 44 -1.54 -1.55 23.19
CA SER A 44 -2.25 -1.20 24.40
C SER A 44 -2.75 -2.45 25.11
N HIS A 45 -2.70 -2.47 26.44
CA HIS A 45 -3.23 -3.54 27.26
C HIS A 45 -4.69 -3.29 27.70
N LEU A 46 -5.24 -2.12 27.45
CA LEU A 46 -6.57 -1.72 27.90
C LEU A 46 -7.59 -1.60 26.76
N LEU A 47 -7.17 -1.23 25.58
CA LEU A 47 -8.03 -0.92 24.43
C LEU A 47 -7.54 -1.62 23.18
N VAL A 48 -8.45 -1.80 22.22
CA VAL A 48 -8.08 -2.21 20.87
C VAL A 48 -7.16 -1.14 20.29
N PRO A 49 -5.93 -1.51 19.93
CA PRO A 49 -4.97 -0.55 19.41
C PRO A 49 -5.42 0.00 18.06
N THR A 50 -4.85 1.13 17.71
CA THR A 50 -4.90 1.63 16.35
C THR A 50 -4.01 0.78 15.45
N TYR A 51 -4.35 0.68 14.17
CA TYR A 51 -3.59 -0.08 13.18
C TYR A 51 -2.61 0.82 12.40
N PRO A 52 -1.43 0.32 11.99
CA PRO A 52 -0.48 1.09 11.18
C PRO A 52 -0.93 1.11 9.71
N ILE A 53 -2.07 1.73 9.46
CA ILE A 53 -2.75 1.68 8.16
C ILE A 53 -2.01 2.56 7.14
N VAL A 54 -1.94 2.08 5.90
CA VAL A 54 -1.45 2.82 4.74
C VAL A 54 -2.67 3.20 3.90
N HIS A 55 -2.91 4.51 3.76
CA HIS A 55 -4.08 5.04 3.08
C HIS A 55 -3.87 6.50 2.66
N LEU A 56 -4.73 7.03 1.79
CA LEU A 56 -4.86 8.47 1.58
C LEU A 56 -5.97 9.05 2.47
N PRO A 57 -6.03 10.38 2.67
CA PRO A 57 -7.06 10.99 3.48
C PRO A 57 -8.47 10.55 3.06
N ASN A 58 -9.23 9.99 4.00
CA ASN A 58 -10.59 9.51 3.81
C ASN A 58 -10.77 8.53 2.63
N SER A 59 -9.71 7.83 2.21
CA SER A 59 -9.76 6.95 1.05
C SER A 59 -10.56 5.68 1.31
N MET A 60 -11.23 5.18 0.30
CA MET A 60 -11.89 3.88 0.31
C MET A 60 -10.87 2.74 0.50
N LEU A 61 -9.73 2.82 -0.22
CA LEU A 61 -8.67 1.84 -0.13
C LEU A 61 -7.72 2.20 1.03
N ARG A 62 -7.61 1.27 1.97
CA ARG A 62 -6.70 1.33 3.11
C ARG A 62 -6.29 -0.08 3.48
N VAL A 63 -5.03 -0.28 3.82
CA VAL A 63 -4.47 -1.59 4.12
C VAL A 63 -3.42 -1.53 5.22
N TYR A 64 -3.21 -2.66 5.89
CA TYR A 64 -2.02 -2.99 6.64
C TYR A 64 -1.81 -4.51 6.54
N PRO A 65 -0.58 -5.02 6.69
CA PRO A 65 -0.33 -6.45 6.64
C PRO A 65 -1.12 -7.20 7.70
N GLN A 66 -1.71 -8.32 7.31
CA GLN A 66 -2.46 -9.16 8.25
C GLN A 66 -1.50 -9.91 9.17
N ARG A 67 -1.76 -9.83 10.48
CA ARG A 67 -0.98 -10.53 11.52
C ARG A 67 -1.87 -10.87 12.71
N GLY A 68 -1.40 -11.78 13.58
CA GLY A 68 -2.14 -12.19 14.76
C GLY A 68 -2.39 -11.06 15.76
N ASP A 69 -1.35 -10.26 15.98
CA ASP A 69 -1.37 -9.00 16.73
C ASP A 69 -0.16 -8.14 16.30
N TYR A 70 0.02 -6.96 16.92
CA TYR A 70 1.10 -6.03 16.55
C TYR A 70 2.47 -6.40 17.11
N THR A 71 2.54 -7.41 17.96
CA THR A 71 3.78 -7.99 18.46
C THR A 71 4.13 -9.29 17.74
N SER A 72 3.29 -9.74 16.80
CA SER A 72 3.53 -10.93 16.01
C SER A 72 4.76 -10.76 15.12
N ASP A 73 5.62 -11.76 15.12
CA ASP A 73 6.78 -11.90 14.26
C ASP A 73 6.44 -12.43 12.85
N LYS A 74 5.13 -12.61 12.55
CA LYS A 74 4.65 -13.16 11.29
C LYS A 74 3.55 -12.32 10.66
N ILE A 75 3.66 -12.18 9.34
CA ILE A 75 2.62 -11.65 8.45
C ILE A 75 1.91 -12.83 7.79
N HIS A 76 0.57 -12.84 7.82
CA HIS A 76 -0.28 -13.90 7.26
C HIS A 76 -0.79 -13.59 5.84
N GLY A 77 -0.29 -12.53 5.25
CA GLY A 77 -0.59 -12.06 3.90
C GLY A 77 -0.78 -10.55 3.81
N LEU A 78 -0.98 -10.10 2.58
CA LEU A 78 -1.13 -8.68 2.22
C LEU A 78 -2.56 -8.45 1.75
N PRO A 79 -3.47 -7.97 2.63
CA PRO A 79 -4.85 -7.69 2.23
C PRO A 79 -4.88 -6.55 1.20
N LEU A 80 -5.86 -6.60 0.29
CA LEU A 80 -5.98 -5.59 -0.77
C LEU A 80 -6.88 -4.42 -0.38
N ILE A 81 -7.79 -4.62 0.55
CA ILE A 81 -8.60 -3.55 1.16
C ILE A 81 -9.07 -3.97 2.54
N GLN A 82 -8.99 -3.07 3.49
CA GLN A 82 -9.64 -3.18 4.79
C GLN A 82 -11.03 -2.57 4.72
N ILE A 83 -12.05 -3.34 5.12
CA ILE A 83 -13.45 -2.93 5.06
C ILE A 83 -13.88 -2.27 6.38
N SER A 84 -13.62 -2.92 7.51
CA SER A 84 -14.01 -2.41 8.83
C SER A 84 -12.82 -1.88 9.63
N HIS A 85 -13.13 -1.13 10.69
CA HIS A 85 -12.11 -0.62 11.62
C HIS A 85 -11.44 -1.71 12.46
N ARG A 86 -11.99 -2.91 12.49
CA ARG A 86 -11.52 -4.02 13.35
C ARG A 86 -10.87 -5.17 12.59
N GLY A 87 -10.31 -4.90 11.40
CA GLY A 87 -9.49 -5.87 10.71
C GLY A 87 -10.24 -6.86 9.81
N SER A 88 -11.44 -6.52 9.36
CA SER A 88 -12.06 -7.24 8.26
C SER A 88 -11.49 -6.74 6.94
N PHE A 89 -10.97 -7.65 6.13
CA PHE A 89 -10.42 -7.32 4.82
C PHE A 89 -11.05 -8.16 3.73
N ALA A 90 -10.99 -7.64 2.51
CA ALA A 90 -11.23 -8.42 1.32
C ALA A 90 -9.92 -8.71 0.60
N PHE A 91 -9.83 -9.90 0.09
CA PHE A 91 -8.71 -10.50 -0.61
C PHE A 91 -7.43 -10.56 0.24
N ASN A 92 -6.65 -11.57 -0.03
CA ASN A 92 -5.33 -11.73 0.58
C ASN A 92 -4.34 -12.13 -0.52
N LEU A 93 -3.32 -11.30 -0.71
CA LEU A 93 -2.26 -11.51 -1.69
C LEU A 93 -1.06 -12.10 -0.99
N SER A 94 -0.53 -13.20 -1.52
CA SER A 94 0.67 -13.87 -0.98
C SER A 94 1.66 -14.13 -2.12
N PRO A 95 2.81 -13.42 -2.15
CA PRO A 95 3.91 -13.79 -3.02
C PRO A 95 4.58 -15.06 -2.51
N PHE A 96 5.01 -15.92 -3.42
CA PHE A 96 5.70 -17.17 -3.10
C PHE A 96 6.77 -17.47 -4.13
N GLN A 97 7.89 -18.06 -3.72
CA GLN A 97 8.86 -18.63 -4.64
C GLN A 97 9.29 -20.02 -4.18
N GLY A 98 9.23 -20.98 -5.10
CA GLY A 98 9.54 -22.38 -4.80
C GLY A 98 8.83 -23.36 -5.73
N ASP A 99 8.75 -24.61 -5.27
CA ASP A 99 8.00 -25.66 -5.97
C ASP A 99 6.48 -25.49 -5.76
N ALA A 100 5.71 -25.88 -6.76
CA ALA A 100 4.24 -25.81 -6.71
C ALA A 100 3.63 -26.63 -5.55
N SER A 101 4.34 -27.62 -5.04
CA SER A 101 3.93 -28.38 -3.85
C SER A 101 3.92 -27.57 -2.55
N GLY A 102 4.62 -26.45 -2.52
CA GLY A 102 4.63 -25.49 -1.39
C GLY A 102 3.55 -24.43 -1.45
N LEU A 103 2.74 -24.38 -2.51
CA LEU A 103 1.65 -23.43 -2.64
C LEU A 103 0.57 -23.69 -1.59
N SER A 104 0.18 -22.65 -0.88
CA SER A 104 -0.92 -22.66 0.09
C SER A 104 -1.74 -21.37 0.00
N ARG A 105 -3.02 -21.44 0.33
CA ARG A 105 -3.91 -20.27 0.32
C ARG A 105 -3.50 -19.21 1.35
N VAL A 106 -2.83 -19.63 2.41
CA VAL A 106 -2.28 -18.74 3.44
C VAL A 106 -0.81 -19.10 3.64
N ILE A 107 0.06 -18.13 3.48
CA ILE A 107 1.49 -18.26 3.73
C ILE A 107 1.85 -17.36 4.91
N ASN A 108 2.53 -17.94 5.90
CA ASN A 108 3.06 -17.17 7.03
C ASN A 108 4.46 -16.68 6.68
N PHE A 109 4.64 -15.38 6.70
CA PHE A 109 5.92 -14.75 6.40
C PHE A 109 6.61 -14.31 7.69
N GLU A 110 7.85 -14.74 7.86
CA GLU A 110 8.80 -14.07 8.74
C GLU A 110 9.25 -12.79 8.03
N TYR A 111 9.38 -11.68 8.77
CA TYR A 111 9.64 -10.39 8.14
C TYR A 111 10.67 -9.56 8.90
N ASP A 112 11.33 -8.66 8.17
CA ASP A 112 12.26 -7.66 8.70
C ASP A 112 12.19 -6.37 7.87
N ASN A 113 12.89 -5.34 8.30
CA ASN A 113 13.03 -4.05 7.62
C ASN A 113 11.68 -3.39 7.26
N GLU A 114 10.66 -3.63 8.08
CA GLU A 114 9.33 -3.06 7.87
C GLU A 114 9.34 -1.54 8.04
N VAL A 115 8.85 -0.83 7.05
CA VAL A 115 8.63 0.61 7.10
C VAL A 115 7.22 0.94 6.67
N THR A 116 6.48 1.61 7.55
CA THR A 116 5.13 2.10 7.26
C THR A 116 5.10 3.62 7.26
N LYS A 117 4.69 4.19 6.14
CA LYS A 117 4.35 5.61 5.98
C LYS A 117 2.87 5.71 5.61
N PRO A 118 2.20 6.83 5.82
CA PRO A 118 0.80 6.98 5.41
C PRO A 118 0.51 6.62 3.95
N TYR A 119 1.49 6.82 3.08
CA TYR A 119 1.39 6.70 1.62
C TYR A 119 2.30 5.63 1.01
N HIS A 120 3.01 4.85 1.84
CA HIS A 120 3.97 3.85 1.37
C HIS A 120 4.22 2.80 2.46
N TYR A 121 4.35 1.57 2.04
CA TYR A 121 4.74 0.44 2.88
C TYR A 121 5.87 -0.33 2.20
N GLN A 122 6.81 -0.84 2.99
CA GLN A 122 7.82 -1.80 2.52
C GLN A 122 8.17 -2.81 3.59
N VAL A 123 8.57 -3.99 3.18
CA VAL A 123 8.98 -5.09 4.07
C VAL A 123 9.83 -6.12 3.33
N ASP A 124 10.75 -6.74 4.03
CA ASP A 124 11.45 -7.93 3.58
C ASP A 124 10.78 -9.18 4.17
N LEU A 125 10.30 -10.08 3.30
CA LEU A 125 9.73 -11.38 3.68
C LEU A 125 10.86 -12.42 3.74
N CYS A 126 11.42 -12.65 4.94
CA CYS A 126 12.69 -13.32 5.15
C CYS A 126 12.69 -14.77 4.69
N ASN A 127 11.64 -15.53 5.04
CA ASN A 127 11.54 -16.95 4.66
C ASN A 127 11.25 -17.18 3.17
N GLN A 128 10.93 -16.11 2.43
CA GLN A 128 10.78 -16.11 0.98
C GLN A 128 11.91 -15.36 0.27
N GLN A 129 12.82 -14.72 1.01
CA GLN A 129 13.88 -13.84 0.48
C GLN A 129 13.36 -12.84 -0.58
N LEU A 130 12.29 -12.17 -0.25
CA LEU A 130 11.50 -11.35 -1.16
C LEU A 130 11.29 -9.98 -0.57
N HIS A 131 11.53 -8.93 -1.35
CA HIS A 131 11.20 -7.55 -0.98
C HIS A 131 9.84 -7.16 -1.52
N VAL A 132 9.05 -6.45 -0.71
CA VAL A 132 7.72 -5.97 -1.06
C VAL A 132 7.65 -4.49 -0.82
N GLU A 133 7.14 -3.73 -1.79
CA GLU A 133 6.72 -2.35 -1.63
C GLU A 133 5.25 -2.18 -2.03
N PHE A 134 4.59 -1.18 -1.44
CA PHE A 134 3.18 -0.87 -1.68
C PHE A 134 2.92 0.63 -1.63
N ALA A 135 2.09 1.14 -2.53
CA ALA A 135 1.59 2.52 -2.49
C ALA A 135 0.11 2.59 -2.86
N PRO A 136 -0.73 3.25 -2.01
CA PRO A 136 -2.16 3.40 -2.25
C PRO A 136 -2.50 4.65 -3.06
N SER A 137 -3.66 4.61 -3.72
CA SER A 137 -4.46 5.73 -4.16
C SER A 137 -5.82 5.70 -3.43
N HIS A 138 -6.87 6.39 -3.93
CA HIS A 138 -8.16 6.42 -3.25
C HIS A 138 -8.95 5.11 -3.37
N GLN A 139 -8.95 4.49 -4.55
CA GLN A 139 -9.69 3.26 -4.88
C GLN A 139 -8.81 2.24 -5.60
N SER A 140 -7.50 2.50 -5.65
CA SER A 140 -6.52 1.70 -6.37
C SER A 140 -5.22 1.65 -5.61
N ALA A 141 -4.36 0.69 -5.91
CA ALA A 141 -3.02 0.65 -5.37
C ALA A 141 -2.06 -0.11 -6.30
N ILE A 142 -0.78 -0.02 -5.98
CA ILE A 142 0.28 -0.74 -6.66
C ILE A 142 1.16 -1.46 -5.64
N TYR A 143 1.49 -2.72 -5.93
CA TYR A 143 2.52 -3.50 -5.28
C TYR A 143 3.73 -3.65 -6.20
N HIS A 144 4.89 -3.75 -5.59
CA HIS A 144 6.14 -4.16 -6.21
C HIS A 144 6.71 -5.35 -5.42
N PHE A 145 7.14 -6.38 -6.13
CA PHE A 145 7.74 -7.60 -5.58
C PHE A 145 9.08 -7.88 -6.26
N ASP A 146 10.15 -7.97 -5.47
CA ASP A 146 11.44 -8.42 -5.94
C ASP A 146 11.70 -9.86 -5.50
N TYR A 147 11.57 -10.81 -6.43
CA TYR A 147 11.90 -12.22 -6.25
C TYR A 147 13.39 -12.42 -6.54
N LYS A 148 14.17 -12.73 -5.52
CA LYS A 148 15.65 -12.72 -5.61
C LYS A 148 16.28 -14.09 -5.85
N GLU A 149 15.60 -15.17 -5.46
CA GLU A 149 16.14 -16.52 -5.60
C GLU A 149 15.87 -17.12 -6.99
N ASP A 150 16.72 -18.06 -7.41
CA ASP A 150 16.51 -18.85 -8.63
C ASP A 150 15.48 -19.97 -8.38
N LYS A 151 14.25 -19.53 -8.08
CA LYS A 151 13.09 -20.39 -7.84
C LYS A 151 11.90 -19.86 -8.62
N THR A 152 10.92 -20.73 -8.91
CA THR A 152 9.71 -20.30 -9.62
C THR A 152 8.93 -19.27 -8.79
N PRO A 153 8.73 -18.04 -9.30
CA PRO A 153 7.92 -17.03 -8.62
C PRO A 153 6.43 -17.28 -8.87
N TYR A 154 5.64 -17.12 -7.82
CA TYR A 154 4.19 -17.21 -7.85
C TYR A 154 3.55 -16.04 -7.10
N LEU A 155 2.34 -15.68 -7.50
CA LEU A 155 1.47 -14.76 -6.80
C LEU A 155 0.13 -15.44 -6.56
N ILE A 156 -0.29 -15.51 -5.31
CA ILE A 156 -1.49 -16.21 -4.85
C ILE A 156 -2.51 -15.16 -4.43
N LEU A 157 -3.70 -15.15 -5.04
CA LEU A 157 -4.81 -14.30 -4.63
C LEU A 157 -5.93 -15.15 -4.05
N ASN A 158 -6.19 -14.96 -2.77
CA ASN A 158 -7.22 -15.63 -2.00
C ASN A 158 -8.39 -14.67 -1.72
N ALA A 159 -9.60 -15.08 -2.05
CA ALA A 159 -10.86 -14.34 -1.88
C ALA A 159 -11.84 -15.15 -1.00
N GLY A 160 -11.48 -15.65 0.14
CA GLY A 160 -12.35 -16.36 1.09
C GLY A 160 -13.59 -17.04 0.47
N ASN A 161 -14.64 -16.25 0.22
CA ASN A 161 -15.86 -16.67 -0.51
C ASN A 161 -16.12 -15.71 -1.67
N GLY A 162 -16.19 -16.21 -2.90
CA GLY A 162 -16.40 -15.31 -4.06
C GLY A 162 -16.19 -15.99 -5.40
N GLU A 163 -15.69 -15.22 -6.34
CA GLU A 163 -15.33 -15.68 -7.69
C GLU A 163 -14.10 -14.89 -8.16
N LEU A 164 -13.10 -15.59 -8.67
CA LEU A 164 -11.89 -15.03 -9.29
C LEU A 164 -11.65 -15.70 -10.63
N GLU A 165 -11.19 -14.92 -11.60
CA GLU A 165 -10.83 -15.37 -12.94
C GLU A 165 -9.51 -14.74 -13.40
N VAL A 166 -8.69 -15.54 -14.10
CA VAL A 166 -7.41 -15.11 -14.69
C VAL A 166 -7.53 -15.09 -16.21
N SER A 167 -7.21 -13.97 -16.83
CA SER A 167 -7.20 -13.79 -18.29
C SER A 167 -5.97 -13.00 -18.73
N GLY A 168 -4.97 -13.68 -19.31
CA GLY A 168 -3.67 -13.09 -19.60
C GLY A 168 -3.02 -12.57 -18.32
N ASN A 169 -2.64 -11.31 -18.31
CA ASN A 169 -2.07 -10.63 -17.14
C ASN A 169 -3.11 -9.98 -16.20
N VAL A 170 -4.39 -10.31 -16.37
CA VAL A 170 -5.50 -9.76 -15.57
C VAL A 170 -6.04 -10.81 -14.63
N ILE A 171 -6.23 -10.44 -13.35
CA ILE A 171 -7.03 -11.17 -12.37
C ILE A 171 -8.21 -10.30 -11.99
N SER A 172 -9.43 -10.83 -12.08
CA SER A 172 -10.63 -10.07 -11.73
C SER A 172 -11.66 -10.95 -11.03
N GLY A 173 -12.61 -10.31 -10.34
CA GLY A 173 -13.66 -11.02 -9.65
C GLY A 173 -14.21 -10.27 -8.46
N TYR A 174 -14.70 -11.02 -7.48
CA TYR A 174 -15.26 -10.44 -6.26
C TYR A 174 -15.10 -11.37 -5.06
N GLN A 175 -15.15 -10.76 -3.88
CA GLN A 175 -15.31 -11.43 -2.59
C GLN A 175 -16.64 -11.02 -1.97
N ASN A 176 -17.43 -12.00 -1.50
CA ASN A 176 -18.64 -11.75 -0.72
C ASN A 176 -18.22 -11.41 0.72
N MET A 177 -18.80 -10.37 1.25
CA MET A 177 -18.69 -9.93 2.62
C MET A 177 -20.01 -10.12 3.36
N TRP A 178 -20.17 -9.55 4.53
CA TRP A 178 -21.44 -9.56 5.27
C TRP A 178 -22.49 -8.61 4.64
N ASN A 179 -23.74 -8.77 5.01
CA ASN A 179 -24.85 -7.88 4.59
C ASN A 179 -24.97 -7.69 3.06
N ASN A 180 -24.71 -8.75 2.29
CA ASN A 180 -24.71 -8.73 0.82
C ASN A 180 -23.70 -7.77 0.18
N LEU A 181 -22.80 -7.18 0.95
CA LEU A 181 -21.70 -6.39 0.41
C LEU A 181 -20.78 -7.30 -0.41
N ARG A 182 -20.41 -6.84 -1.59
CA ARG A 182 -19.35 -7.42 -2.40
C ARG A 182 -18.23 -6.42 -2.59
N VAL A 183 -17.01 -6.91 -2.50
CA VAL A 183 -15.85 -6.16 -2.95
C VAL A 183 -15.42 -6.76 -4.28
N TYR A 184 -15.41 -5.93 -5.30
CA TYR A 184 -14.93 -6.27 -6.64
C TYR A 184 -13.49 -5.85 -6.81
N ILE A 185 -12.74 -6.63 -7.59
CA ILE A 185 -11.34 -6.37 -7.90
C ILE A 185 -11.10 -6.46 -9.40
N TYR A 186 -10.22 -5.60 -9.89
CA TYR A 186 -9.57 -5.68 -11.18
C TYR A 186 -8.09 -5.43 -11.00
N MET A 187 -7.27 -6.44 -11.26
CA MET A 187 -5.82 -6.44 -11.00
C MET A 187 -5.07 -6.74 -12.29
N GLU A 188 -3.93 -6.09 -12.49
CA GLU A 188 -3.04 -6.30 -13.63
C GLU A 188 -1.60 -6.51 -13.14
N THR A 189 -0.90 -7.43 -13.77
CA THR A 189 0.56 -7.60 -13.64
C THR A 189 1.26 -6.96 -14.84
N ASP A 190 2.45 -6.38 -14.65
CA ASP A 190 3.25 -5.79 -15.73
C ASP A 190 3.89 -6.85 -16.64
N THR A 191 4.00 -8.07 -16.14
CA THR A 191 4.52 -9.23 -16.86
C THR A 191 3.45 -10.31 -16.93
N GLU A 192 3.17 -10.83 -18.12
CA GLU A 192 2.18 -11.87 -18.32
C GLU A 192 2.64 -13.19 -17.65
N PRO A 193 1.77 -13.85 -16.83
CA PRO A 193 2.12 -15.10 -16.18
C PRO A 193 2.18 -16.26 -17.21
N MET A 194 3.14 -17.15 -17.00
CA MET A 194 3.33 -18.36 -17.81
C MET A 194 2.55 -19.55 -17.26
N LYS A 195 2.21 -19.52 -15.98
CA LYS A 195 1.44 -20.56 -15.28
C LYS A 195 0.21 -19.94 -14.64
N THR A 196 -0.90 -20.62 -14.71
CA THR A 196 -2.14 -20.25 -14.03
C THR A 196 -2.76 -21.48 -13.42
N GLY A 197 -3.48 -21.32 -12.32
CA GLY A 197 -4.21 -22.41 -11.69
C GLY A 197 -5.03 -21.94 -10.51
N THR A 198 -5.61 -22.91 -9.81
CA THR A 198 -6.41 -22.70 -8.60
C THR A 198 -5.89 -23.55 -7.46
N LEU A 199 -6.11 -23.10 -6.21
CA LEU A 199 -5.88 -23.87 -5.01
C LEU A 199 -7.23 -24.25 -4.41
N GLN A 200 -7.59 -25.53 -4.47
CA GLN A 200 -8.78 -26.05 -3.80
C GLN A 200 -8.33 -26.96 -2.66
N SER A 201 -8.70 -26.66 -1.42
CA SER A 201 -8.21 -27.36 -0.22
C SER A 201 -6.67 -27.51 -0.21
N ASP A 202 -5.98 -26.43 -0.58
CA ASP A 202 -4.52 -26.35 -0.76
C ASP A 202 -3.93 -27.34 -1.81
N LYS A 203 -4.77 -27.90 -2.67
CA LYS A 203 -4.33 -28.69 -3.81
C LYS A 203 -4.22 -27.82 -5.06
N TRP A 204 -3.02 -27.75 -5.60
CA TRP A 204 -2.74 -27.05 -6.86
C TRP A 204 -3.37 -27.76 -8.07
N GLU A 205 -4.14 -27.03 -8.85
CA GLU A 205 -4.75 -27.48 -10.09
C GLU A 205 -4.31 -26.57 -11.23
N GLU A 206 -3.24 -26.92 -11.90
CA GLU A 206 -2.68 -26.15 -13.01
C GLU A 206 -3.62 -26.12 -14.22
N GLY A 207 -3.60 -25.00 -14.94
CA GLY A 207 -4.41 -24.77 -16.13
C GLY A 207 -5.81 -24.26 -15.84
N LYS A 208 -6.32 -24.37 -14.62
CA LYS A 208 -7.59 -23.76 -14.24
C LYS A 208 -7.45 -22.26 -14.10
N ARG A 209 -8.35 -21.51 -14.73
CA ARG A 209 -8.32 -20.04 -14.74
C ARG A 209 -9.42 -19.40 -13.91
N LYS A 210 -10.33 -20.19 -13.36
CA LYS A 210 -11.47 -19.69 -12.61
C LYS A 210 -11.70 -20.51 -11.35
N ALA A 211 -11.93 -19.80 -10.24
CA ALA A 211 -12.34 -20.36 -8.97
C ALA A 211 -13.61 -19.67 -8.47
N LYS A 212 -14.52 -20.40 -7.84
CA LYS A 212 -15.77 -19.88 -7.29
C LYS A 212 -16.23 -20.67 -6.08
N GLY A 213 -16.84 -19.99 -5.13
CA GLY A 213 -17.40 -20.55 -3.91
C GLY A 213 -16.56 -20.26 -2.68
N ASP A 214 -16.62 -21.15 -1.69
CA ASP A 214 -15.82 -21.03 -0.48
C ASP A 214 -14.35 -21.34 -0.77
N ASN A 215 -13.46 -20.57 -0.13
CA ASN A 215 -12.01 -20.69 -0.30
C ASN A 215 -11.53 -20.47 -1.75
N THR A 216 -12.20 -19.55 -2.46
CA THR A 216 -11.80 -19.14 -3.81
C THR A 216 -10.38 -18.62 -3.82
N CYS A 217 -9.51 -19.29 -4.60
CA CYS A 217 -8.11 -18.93 -4.71
C CYS A 217 -7.57 -19.20 -6.10
N VAL A 218 -6.92 -18.21 -6.70
CA VAL A 218 -6.20 -18.34 -7.97
C VAL A 218 -4.71 -18.08 -7.75
N VAL A 219 -3.90 -18.73 -8.57
CA VAL A 219 -2.44 -18.59 -8.55
C VAL A 219 -1.96 -18.31 -9.96
N VAL A 220 -1.05 -17.37 -10.08
CA VAL A 220 -0.30 -17.10 -11.29
C VAL A 220 1.19 -17.27 -11.03
N GLY A 221 1.96 -17.71 -12.02
CA GLY A 221 3.39 -17.99 -11.87
C GLY A 221 4.19 -17.67 -13.12
N TRP A 222 5.50 -17.50 -12.94
CA TRP A 222 6.46 -17.16 -13.99
C TRP A 222 7.58 -18.19 -14.04
N ASN A 223 8.23 -18.35 -15.17
CA ASN A 223 9.28 -19.35 -15.34
C ASN A 223 10.70 -18.85 -15.00
N ALA A 224 10.85 -17.54 -14.88
CA ALA A 224 12.15 -16.90 -14.71
C ALA A 224 12.27 -16.20 -13.37
N ALA A 225 13.36 -16.40 -12.69
CA ALA A 225 13.84 -15.62 -11.57
C ALA A 225 15.32 -15.26 -11.79
N PRO A 226 15.84 -14.13 -11.26
CA PRO A 226 15.10 -13.17 -10.45
C PRO A 226 14.02 -12.43 -11.25
N LEU A 227 12.92 -12.08 -10.61
CA LEU A 227 11.79 -11.36 -11.20
C LEU A 227 11.47 -10.13 -10.38
N SER A 228 11.43 -8.98 -11.04
CA SER A 228 10.87 -7.74 -10.49
C SER A 228 9.48 -7.57 -11.09
N LEU A 229 8.46 -7.67 -10.25
CA LEU A 229 7.06 -7.72 -10.66
C LEU A 229 6.30 -6.53 -10.08
N ASN A 230 5.61 -5.77 -10.94
CA ASN A 230 4.66 -4.77 -10.49
C ASN A 230 3.22 -5.26 -10.71
N VAL A 231 2.39 -5.02 -9.69
CA VAL A 231 0.98 -5.41 -9.68
C VAL A 231 0.16 -4.20 -9.29
N ARG A 232 -0.71 -3.74 -10.19
CA ARG A 232 -1.64 -2.64 -9.88
C ARG A 232 -3.07 -3.15 -9.86
N TYR A 233 -3.88 -2.60 -8.98
CA TYR A 233 -5.28 -3.02 -8.88
C TYR A 233 -6.21 -1.88 -8.49
N GLY A 234 -7.46 -2.01 -8.87
CA GLY A 234 -8.56 -1.19 -8.41
C GLY A 234 -9.60 -2.04 -7.69
N VAL A 235 -10.27 -1.43 -6.72
CA VAL A 235 -11.37 -2.03 -5.97
C VAL A 235 -12.65 -1.24 -6.19
N SER A 236 -13.80 -1.89 -5.97
CA SER A 236 -15.13 -1.28 -6.11
C SER A 236 -16.14 -2.02 -5.25
N TYR A 237 -17.14 -1.31 -4.76
CA TYR A 237 -18.35 -1.92 -4.18
C TYR A 237 -19.47 -2.08 -5.22
N ILE A 238 -19.27 -1.64 -6.46
CA ILE A 238 -20.29 -1.60 -7.52
C ILE A 238 -20.12 -2.77 -8.50
N SER A 239 -18.94 -2.90 -9.14
CA SER A 239 -18.68 -3.95 -10.14
C SER A 239 -17.19 -4.07 -10.48
N VAL A 240 -16.82 -5.16 -11.20
CA VAL A 240 -15.46 -5.34 -11.76
C VAL A 240 -15.13 -4.22 -12.76
N GLU A 241 -16.09 -3.80 -13.59
CA GLU A 241 -15.92 -2.72 -14.56
C GLU A 241 -15.65 -1.38 -13.85
N GLN A 242 -16.31 -1.15 -12.70
CA GLN A 242 -16.04 0.03 -11.89
C GLN A 242 -14.65 -0.04 -11.26
N ALA A 243 -14.25 -1.18 -10.72
CA ALA A 243 -12.89 -1.40 -10.19
C ALA A 243 -11.81 -1.11 -11.27
N LYS A 244 -12.06 -1.56 -12.51
CA LYS A 244 -11.21 -1.26 -13.68
C LYS A 244 -11.14 0.23 -13.97
N ARG A 245 -12.29 0.94 -13.96
CA ARG A 245 -12.32 2.40 -14.17
C ARG A 245 -11.57 3.14 -13.06
N ASN A 246 -11.77 2.74 -11.80
CA ASN A 246 -11.06 3.29 -10.66
C ASN A 246 -9.54 3.17 -10.85
N LEU A 247 -9.06 1.96 -11.20
CA LEU A 247 -7.65 1.74 -11.50
C LEU A 247 -7.14 2.64 -12.63
N ARG A 248 -7.83 2.67 -13.76
CA ARG A 248 -7.38 3.43 -14.95
C ARG A 248 -7.37 4.94 -14.72
N ARG A 249 -8.27 5.45 -13.89
CA ARG A 249 -8.32 6.85 -13.50
C ARG A 249 -7.14 7.24 -12.62
N GLU A 250 -6.78 6.40 -11.64
CA GLU A 250 -5.85 6.75 -10.57
C GLU A 250 -4.41 6.32 -10.84
N ILE A 251 -4.19 5.12 -11.38
CA ILE A 251 -2.87 4.54 -11.62
C ILE A 251 -2.77 4.10 -13.08
N LYS A 252 -2.14 4.95 -13.91
CA LYS A 252 -2.11 4.78 -15.37
C LYS A 252 -0.99 3.84 -15.85
N ASP A 253 0.07 3.71 -15.07
CA ASP A 253 1.27 2.95 -15.39
C ASP A 253 1.74 2.13 -14.16
N PHE A 254 2.80 1.35 -14.31
CA PHE A 254 3.36 0.51 -13.24
C PHE A 254 4.50 1.20 -12.47
N ASP A 255 4.44 2.52 -12.33
CA ASP A 255 5.44 3.31 -11.61
C ASP A 255 5.03 3.53 -10.13
N LEU A 256 5.51 2.67 -9.25
CA LEU A 256 5.28 2.75 -7.80
C LEU A 256 5.81 4.07 -7.22
N LYS A 257 6.96 4.57 -7.69
CA LYS A 257 7.56 5.82 -7.18
C LYS A 257 6.67 7.02 -7.46
N LYS A 258 6.00 7.02 -8.61
CA LYS A 258 5.04 8.07 -8.99
C LYS A 258 3.82 8.06 -8.06
N VAL A 259 3.26 6.89 -7.77
CA VAL A 259 2.12 6.75 -6.84
C VAL A 259 2.53 7.16 -5.43
N THR A 260 3.68 6.70 -4.94
CA THR A 260 4.25 7.08 -3.64
C THR A 260 4.44 8.60 -3.51
N SER A 261 5.01 9.23 -4.54
CA SER A 261 5.24 10.68 -4.56
C SER A 261 3.93 11.47 -4.57
N ALA A 262 2.93 11.00 -5.32
CA ALA A 262 1.60 11.59 -5.33
C ALA A 262 0.92 11.48 -3.96
N GLY A 263 0.97 10.30 -3.33
CA GLY A 263 0.43 10.08 -1.99
C GLY A 263 1.10 10.97 -0.93
N ARG A 264 2.43 11.10 -0.98
CA ARG A 264 3.17 12.02 -0.10
C ARG A 264 2.71 13.48 -0.27
N LYS A 265 2.51 13.90 -1.50
CA LYS A 265 2.02 15.26 -1.82
C LYS A 265 0.63 15.48 -1.24
N ILE A 266 -0.30 14.57 -1.48
CA ILE A 266 -1.69 14.65 -0.97
C ILE A 266 -1.68 14.76 0.57
N TRP A 267 -0.89 13.92 1.26
CA TRP A 267 -0.79 13.99 2.72
C TRP A 267 -0.21 15.32 3.22
N ASN A 268 0.81 15.86 2.55
CA ASN A 268 1.38 17.15 2.93
C ASN A 268 0.39 18.31 2.72
N GLU A 269 -0.39 18.28 1.66
CA GLU A 269 -1.44 19.26 1.40
C GLU A 269 -2.53 19.19 2.47
N GLU A 270 -2.96 17.99 2.84
CA GLU A 270 -4.03 17.78 3.81
C GLU A 270 -3.59 18.15 5.24
N LEU A 271 -2.47 17.60 5.69
CA LEU A 271 -1.93 17.86 7.02
C LEU A 271 -1.45 19.31 7.18
N GLY A 272 -0.97 19.91 6.08
CA GLY A 272 -0.50 21.31 6.03
C GLY A 272 -1.61 22.36 6.15
N LYS A 273 -2.89 21.98 6.10
CA LYS A 273 -4.02 22.89 6.38
C LYS A 273 -3.98 23.43 7.80
N ILE A 274 -3.34 22.73 8.73
CA ILE A 274 -3.14 23.17 10.10
C ILE A 274 -1.63 23.25 10.36
N SER A 275 -1.12 24.47 10.53
CA SER A 275 0.27 24.71 10.89
C SER A 275 0.38 24.97 12.39
N VAL A 276 1.29 24.25 13.05
CA VAL A 276 1.58 24.40 14.47
C VAL A 276 2.98 24.92 14.68
N SER A 277 3.16 25.79 15.68
CA SER A 277 4.46 26.34 16.08
C SER A 277 4.66 26.19 17.59
N GLY A 278 5.94 26.18 18.02
CA GLY A 278 6.29 25.94 19.42
C GLY A 278 6.28 24.43 19.77
N GLY A 279 6.33 24.12 21.05
CA GLY A 279 6.44 22.76 21.57
C GLY A 279 7.75 22.05 21.21
N THR A 280 7.84 20.78 21.57
CA THR A 280 8.95 19.90 21.23
C THR A 280 8.72 19.22 19.87
N GLU A 281 9.72 18.54 19.35
CA GLU A 281 9.55 17.70 18.15
C GLU A 281 8.55 16.55 18.40
N ASN A 282 8.55 15.96 19.60
CA ASN A 282 7.60 14.92 19.98
C ASN A 282 6.14 15.44 19.99
N ASP A 283 5.90 16.67 20.40
CA ASP A 283 4.55 17.26 20.33
C ASP A 283 4.05 17.36 18.90
N ARG A 284 4.94 17.61 17.93
CA ARG A 284 4.60 17.60 16.50
C ARG A 284 4.30 16.19 16.00
N PHE A 285 5.07 15.17 16.43
CA PHE A 285 4.75 13.77 16.13
C PHE A 285 3.36 13.40 16.65
N VAL A 286 3.05 13.74 17.89
CA VAL A 286 1.71 13.48 18.48
C VAL A 286 0.63 14.19 17.70
N PHE A 287 0.82 15.50 17.41
CA PHE A 287 -0.16 16.31 16.70
C PHE A 287 -0.47 15.77 15.30
N TYR A 288 0.55 15.62 14.46
CA TYR A 288 0.34 15.20 13.06
C TYR A 288 -0.09 13.73 12.96
N THR A 289 0.33 12.86 13.88
CA THR A 289 -0.18 11.49 13.93
C THR A 289 -1.65 11.46 14.35
N SER A 290 -2.07 12.29 15.29
CA SER A 290 -3.48 12.40 15.68
C SER A 290 -4.33 12.94 14.52
N LEU A 291 -3.85 13.94 13.80
CA LEU A 291 -4.53 14.49 12.62
C LEU A 291 -4.64 13.45 11.50
N TYR A 292 -3.57 12.67 11.25
CA TYR A 292 -3.60 11.55 10.33
C TYR A 292 -4.70 10.53 10.73
N ARG A 293 -4.84 10.20 12.03
CA ARG A 293 -5.89 9.30 12.52
C ARG A 293 -7.30 9.86 12.29
N CYS A 294 -7.50 11.16 12.43
CA CYS A 294 -8.79 11.79 12.13
C CYS A 294 -9.18 11.69 10.65
N LEU A 295 -8.20 11.56 9.75
CA LEU A 295 -8.42 11.46 8.30
C LEU A 295 -8.48 10.01 7.80
N GLU A 296 -8.36 9.03 8.70
CA GLU A 296 -8.63 7.62 8.38
C GLU A 296 -10.14 7.39 8.16
N ARG A 297 -10.98 8.15 8.87
CA ARG A 297 -12.45 8.09 8.83
C ARG A 297 -13.08 9.47 8.89
N PRO A 298 -14.31 9.62 8.39
CA PRO A 298 -15.10 8.64 7.63
C PRO A 298 -14.49 8.34 6.25
N VAL A 299 -14.87 7.21 5.68
CA VAL A 299 -14.36 6.70 4.39
C VAL A 299 -15.27 7.15 3.25
N ASN A 300 -14.69 7.75 2.22
CA ASN A 300 -15.41 8.11 1.00
C ASN A 300 -15.61 6.87 0.12
N ILE A 301 -16.87 6.48 -0.08
CA ILE A 301 -17.27 5.33 -0.90
C ILE A 301 -17.91 5.72 -2.23
N SER A 302 -17.89 7.00 -2.61
CA SER A 302 -18.37 7.45 -3.91
C SER A 302 -17.46 6.96 -5.05
N GLU A 303 -18.04 6.41 -6.09
CA GLU A 303 -17.39 5.86 -7.26
C GLU A 303 -18.01 6.46 -8.52
N GLU A 304 -17.41 7.54 -9.05
CA GLU A 304 -17.85 8.24 -10.26
C GLU A 304 -19.33 8.64 -10.22
N GLY A 305 -19.72 9.33 -9.17
CA GLY A 305 -21.09 9.86 -9.01
C GLY A 305 -22.09 8.85 -8.44
N ARG A 306 -21.64 7.67 -8.01
CA ARG A 306 -22.48 6.60 -7.46
C ARG A 306 -21.86 5.98 -6.22
N TYR A 307 -22.69 5.33 -5.41
CA TYR A 307 -22.22 4.53 -4.27
C TYR A 307 -23.14 3.31 -4.06
N PHE A 308 -22.62 2.26 -3.46
CA PHE A 308 -23.38 1.11 -3.02
C PHE A 308 -23.86 1.31 -1.58
N CYS A 309 -25.14 1.14 -1.33
CA CYS A 309 -25.76 1.24 -0.01
C CYS A 309 -26.03 -0.15 0.56
N VAL A 310 -25.41 -0.50 1.69
CA VAL A 310 -25.58 -1.80 2.37
C VAL A 310 -26.95 -1.96 3.04
N TYR A 311 -27.67 -0.87 3.30
CA TYR A 311 -28.97 -0.90 3.97
C TYR A 311 -30.10 -1.39 3.06
N ASP A 312 -30.06 -1.04 1.78
CA ASP A 312 -31.09 -1.45 0.81
C ASP A 312 -30.54 -2.31 -0.34
N ASN A 313 -29.23 -2.59 -0.32
CA ASN A 313 -28.51 -3.38 -1.33
C ASN A 313 -28.64 -2.82 -2.75
N ARG A 314 -28.60 -1.49 -2.89
CA ARG A 314 -28.73 -0.80 -4.17
C ARG A 314 -27.58 0.15 -4.44
N ILE A 315 -27.39 0.42 -5.71
CA ILE A 315 -26.49 1.47 -6.17
C ILE A 315 -27.32 2.75 -6.32
N HIS A 316 -26.83 3.83 -5.73
CA HIS A 316 -27.45 5.15 -5.78
C HIS A 316 -26.55 6.15 -6.50
N GLU A 317 -27.17 7.15 -7.11
CA GLU A 317 -26.48 8.36 -7.55
C GLU A 317 -26.14 9.21 -6.32
N ASP A 318 -24.94 9.78 -6.27
CA ASP A 318 -24.47 10.62 -5.14
C ASP A 318 -24.91 12.08 -5.23
N GLY A 319 -25.60 12.46 -6.33
CA GLY A 319 -26.09 13.81 -6.55
C GLY A 319 -24.99 14.88 -6.65
N GLY A 320 -23.76 14.47 -6.92
CA GLY A 320 -22.59 15.36 -7.00
C GLY A 320 -21.92 15.63 -5.63
N TYR A 321 -22.32 14.92 -4.58
CA TYR A 321 -21.73 14.98 -3.23
C TYR A 321 -21.04 13.66 -2.91
N ALA A 322 -19.82 13.75 -2.35
CA ALA A 322 -19.14 12.55 -1.88
C ALA A 322 -19.92 11.89 -0.74
N TYR A 323 -20.14 10.57 -0.83
CA TYR A 323 -20.81 9.79 0.19
C TYR A 323 -19.78 9.12 1.11
N TYR A 324 -19.92 9.35 2.40
CA TYR A 324 -19.00 8.85 3.41
C TYR A 324 -19.68 7.83 4.33
N THR A 325 -18.93 6.83 4.75
CA THR A 325 -19.35 5.85 5.76
C THR A 325 -18.29 5.68 6.85
N ASP A 326 -18.72 5.28 8.02
CA ASP A 326 -17.84 5.00 9.15
C ASP A 326 -17.46 3.51 9.25
N ASP A 327 -18.26 2.64 8.63
CA ASP A 327 -18.04 1.18 8.52
C ASP A 327 -18.47 0.64 7.16
#